data_463322f0fabfa0a38337cd97343f5d24
#
_entry.id   463322f0fabfa0a38337cd97343f5d24
#
_cell.length_a   1.000
_cell.length_b   1.000
_cell.length_c   1.000
_cell.angle_alpha   90.00
_cell.angle_beta   90.00
_cell.angle_gamma   90.00
#
_symmetry.space_group_name_H-M   'P 1'
#
loop_
_entity.id
_entity.type
_entity.pdbx_description
1 polymer ?
#
loop_
_entity_poly.entity_id
_entity_poly.type
_entity_poly.pdbx_seq_one_letter_code
_entity_poly.pdbx_strand_id
1 'polypeptide(L)'
;MDQVSTSLAELPDVNDLVDVTLDSRSEPLAAVVSAVTVESVLLAQPMDRSGRIMRPEAGESGLLVWGGGSKLRQAPIEVLETTGAPEPTWLVRPTGAAERAQRRSFVRANVSLPVLVRHETADMEITAVDLSEGGMRCYTGADVAFERGDEVVAEFVPGLTLAVPATVIRLHRGDDERPTELGLQFVELEMADADNIRRYVFRQLHEQRRRGVE
;
A
#
# COMPACT_ATOMS: atom_id res chain seq x y z
N MET A 1 20.26 -23.18 20.65
CA MET A 1 20.04 -22.15 19.59
C MET A 1 19.33 -22.88 18.48
N ASP A 2 17.99 -22.83 18.48
CA ASP A 2 17.19 -23.43 17.44
C ASP A 2 17.36 -22.60 16.16
N GLN A 3 18.00 -23.19 15.14
CA GLN A 3 17.98 -22.62 13.80
C GLN A 3 16.54 -22.76 13.27
N VAL A 4 15.83 -21.64 13.17
CA VAL A 4 14.56 -21.59 12.44
C VAL A 4 14.89 -21.76 10.96
N SER A 5 14.77 -22.98 10.47
CA SER A 5 14.97 -23.32 9.07
C SER A 5 13.75 -22.85 8.29
N THR A 6 13.81 -21.65 7.73
CA THR A 6 12.77 -21.18 6.79
C THR A 6 12.85 -22.00 5.53
N SER A 7 11.72 -22.59 5.10
CA SER A 7 11.67 -23.35 3.85
C SER A 7 11.81 -22.39 2.66
N LEU A 8 12.58 -22.76 1.64
CA LEU A 8 12.67 -21.99 0.36
C LEU A 8 11.30 -21.67 -0.25
N ALA A 9 10.32 -22.58 -0.07
CA ALA A 9 8.95 -22.39 -0.56
C ALA A 9 8.19 -21.24 0.14
N GLU A 10 8.77 -20.68 1.21
CA GLU A 10 8.18 -19.57 1.98
C GLU A 10 8.88 -18.23 1.74
N LEU A 11 9.97 -18.19 0.96
CA LEU A 11 10.69 -16.97 0.57
C LEU A 11 10.11 -16.37 -0.71
N PRO A 12 10.41 -15.09 -1.04
CA PRO A 12 10.00 -14.51 -2.32
C PRO A 12 10.71 -15.19 -3.49
N ASP A 13 10.07 -15.17 -4.66
CA ASP A 13 10.68 -15.67 -5.90
C ASP A 13 11.63 -14.64 -6.51
N VAL A 14 12.59 -15.12 -7.32
CA VAL A 14 13.46 -14.22 -8.11
C VAL A 14 12.61 -13.38 -9.05
N ASN A 15 12.91 -12.09 -9.16
CA ASN A 15 12.16 -11.02 -9.84
C ASN A 15 10.90 -10.55 -9.13
N ASP A 16 10.59 -11.05 -7.93
CA ASP A 16 9.52 -10.45 -7.13
C ASP A 16 9.89 -9.01 -6.75
N LEU A 17 8.87 -8.14 -6.82
CA LEU A 17 8.94 -6.82 -6.21
C LEU A 17 8.58 -6.96 -4.72
N VAL A 18 9.47 -6.51 -3.87
CA VAL A 18 9.34 -6.61 -2.41
C VAL A 18 9.45 -5.25 -1.75
N ASP A 19 8.88 -5.12 -0.56
CA ASP A 19 9.10 -3.96 0.29
C ASP A 19 9.95 -4.35 1.50
N VAL A 20 10.92 -3.51 1.83
CA VAL A 20 11.77 -3.65 3.01
C VAL A 20 11.56 -2.45 3.92
N THR A 21 11.20 -2.69 5.17
CA THR A 21 11.16 -1.66 6.20
C THR A 21 12.25 -1.95 7.22
N LEU A 22 13.21 -1.04 7.35
CA LEU A 22 14.28 -1.14 8.35
C LEU A 22 13.80 -0.57 9.68
N ASP A 23 14.31 -1.09 10.79
CA ASP A 23 13.91 -0.63 12.14
C ASP A 23 14.30 0.83 12.38
N SER A 24 15.32 1.34 11.70
CA SER A 24 15.73 2.75 11.73
C SER A 24 14.79 3.68 10.94
N ARG A 25 13.79 3.14 10.21
CA ARG A 25 12.94 3.90 9.27
C ARG A 25 11.49 3.47 9.33
N SER A 26 10.60 4.45 9.24
CA SER A 26 9.15 4.19 9.16
C SER A 26 8.65 3.93 7.75
N GLU A 27 9.39 4.37 6.71
CA GLU A 27 8.96 4.22 5.31
C GLU A 27 9.56 2.97 4.67
N PRO A 28 8.75 2.16 3.97
CA PRO A 28 9.25 1.02 3.22
C PRO A 28 10.04 1.45 2.00
N LEU A 29 11.04 0.65 1.66
CA LEU A 29 11.86 0.74 0.46
C LEU A 29 11.41 -0.34 -0.52
N ALA A 30 11.26 0.01 -1.80
CA ALA A 30 10.99 -0.97 -2.84
C ALA A 30 12.30 -1.59 -3.34
N ALA A 31 12.32 -2.89 -3.55
CA ALA A 31 13.45 -3.62 -4.11
C ALA A 31 12.99 -4.78 -5.00
N VAL A 32 13.88 -5.28 -5.84
CA VAL A 32 13.66 -6.46 -6.66
C VAL A 32 14.52 -7.60 -6.14
N VAL A 33 13.97 -8.79 -6.05
CA VAL A 33 14.70 -9.99 -5.66
C VAL A 33 15.57 -10.46 -6.82
N SER A 34 16.90 -10.43 -6.65
CA SER A 34 17.85 -10.87 -7.66
C SER A 34 18.25 -12.33 -7.51
N ALA A 35 18.36 -12.81 -6.28
CA ALA A 35 18.67 -14.21 -5.99
C ALA A 35 18.09 -14.62 -4.63
N VAL A 36 17.80 -15.91 -4.49
CA VAL A 36 17.30 -16.51 -3.24
C VAL A 36 18.07 -17.79 -2.95
N THR A 37 18.52 -17.93 -1.71
CA THR A 37 19.11 -19.17 -1.18
C THR A 37 18.30 -19.62 0.05
N VAL A 38 18.63 -20.76 0.63
CA VAL A 38 17.99 -21.24 1.87
C VAL A 38 18.20 -20.28 3.05
N GLU A 39 19.29 -19.51 3.01
CA GLU A 39 19.74 -18.68 4.14
C GLU A 39 19.66 -17.17 3.86
N SER A 40 19.51 -16.77 2.59
CA SER A 40 19.58 -15.35 2.23
C SER A 40 18.79 -14.99 0.97
N VAL A 41 18.45 -13.72 0.89
CA VAL A 41 17.82 -13.07 -0.27
C VAL A 41 18.71 -11.91 -0.70
N LEU A 42 19.02 -11.87 -2.00
CA LEU A 42 19.72 -10.75 -2.60
C LEU A 42 18.70 -9.79 -3.21
N LEU A 43 18.70 -8.57 -2.73
CA LEU A 43 17.81 -7.49 -3.16
C LEU A 43 18.59 -6.51 -4.04
N ALA A 44 18.03 -6.21 -5.22
CA ALA A 44 18.60 -5.21 -6.13
C ALA A 44 17.88 -3.88 -5.99
N GLN A 45 18.63 -2.80 -6.10
CA GLN A 45 18.14 -1.42 -6.20
C GLN A 45 17.15 -1.03 -5.10
N PRO A 46 17.42 -1.23 -3.80
CA PRO A 46 16.52 -0.78 -2.76
C PRO A 46 16.39 0.74 -2.77
N MET A 47 15.19 1.23 -3.10
CA MET A 47 14.90 2.65 -3.30
C MET A 47 13.76 3.13 -2.43
N ASP A 48 13.85 4.36 -1.98
CA ASP A 48 12.71 5.06 -1.37
C ASP A 48 11.73 5.56 -2.45
N ARG A 49 10.62 6.14 -2.02
CA ARG A 49 9.58 6.67 -2.93
C ARG A 49 10.06 7.80 -3.85
N SER A 50 11.17 8.43 -3.53
CA SER A 50 11.78 9.47 -4.37
C SER A 50 12.77 8.89 -5.40
N GLY A 51 12.98 7.57 -5.40
CA GLY A 51 13.95 6.88 -6.24
C GLY A 51 15.38 6.95 -5.70
N ARG A 52 15.58 7.37 -4.44
CA ARG A 52 16.90 7.43 -3.82
C ARG A 52 17.29 6.04 -3.32
N ILE A 53 18.46 5.58 -3.74
CA ILE A 53 19.06 4.33 -3.30
C ILE A 53 19.55 4.47 -1.85
N MET A 54 19.22 3.47 -1.04
CA MET A 54 19.56 3.43 0.38
C MET A 54 20.68 2.41 0.63
N ARG A 55 21.49 2.68 1.67
CA ARG A 55 22.58 1.82 2.12
C ARG A 55 22.51 1.70 3.64
N PRO A 56 21.87 0.67 4.16
CA PRO A 56 21.89 0.36 5.60
C PRO A 56 23.27 -0.17 6.00
N GLU A 57 23.49 -0.17 7.30
CA GLU A 57 24.65 -0.84 7.89
C GLU A 57 24.44 -2.35 8.00
N ALA A 58 25.52 -3.13 7.94
CA ALA A 58 25.44 -4.56 8.23
C ALA A 58 25.02 -4.78 9.70
N GLY A 59 24.14 -5.75 9.94
CA GLY A 59 23.52 -6.01 11.24
C GLY A 59 22.23 -5.25 11.48
N GLU A 60 21.82 -4.35 10.59
CA GLU A 60 20.56 -3.64 10.73
C GLU A 60 19.38 -4.60 10.51
N SER A 61 18.41 -4.56 11.44
CA SER A 61 17.20 -5.38 11.39
C SER A 61 16.08 -4.69 10.63
N GLY A 62 15.12 -5.48 10.16
CA GLY A 62 13.97 -4.97 9.46
C GLY A 62 12.95 -6.06 9.13
N LEU A 63 12.01 -5.69 8.28
CA LEU A 63 10.92 -6.54 7.81
C LEU A 63 10.91 -6.58 6.29
N LEU A 64 10.99 -7.77 5.71
CA LEU A 64 10.80 -8.02 4.28
C LEU A 64 9.34 -8.43 4.05
N VAL A 65 8.68 -7.82 3.05
CA VAL A 65 7.29 -8.09 2.71
C VAL A 65 7.17 -8.33 1.21
N TRP A 66 6.52 -9.43 0.82
CA TRP A 66 6.37 -9.85 -0.59
C TRP A 66 5.01 -10.46 -0.89
N GLY A 67 4.74 -10.67 -2.19
CA GLY A 67 3.46 -11.17 -2.68
C GLY A 67 2.40 -10.09 -2.73
N GLY A 68 1.14 -10.47 -2.87
CA GLY A 68 0.03 -9.54 -2.99
C GLY A 68 -1.32 -10.13 -2.61
N GLY A 69 -2.30 -9.27 -2.35
CA GLY A 69 -3.65 -9.69 -1.98
C GLY A 69 -3.69 -10.59 -0.75
N SER A 70 -4.32 -11.75 -0.89
CA SER A 70 -4.43 -12.76 0.18
C SER A 70 -3.14 -13.56 0.42
N LYS A 71 -2.17 -13.44 -0.49
CA LYS A 71 -0.86 -14.14 -0.42
C LYS A 71 0.26 -13.25 0.09
N LEU A 72 -0.06 -12.10 0.66
CA LEU A 72 0.95 -11.21 1.22
C LEU A 72 1.63 -11.90 2.42
N ARG A 73 2.96 -11.95 2.39
CA ARG A 73 3.81 -12.55 3.42
C ARG A 73 4.82 -11.56 3.93
N GLN A 74 5.34 -11.80 5.10
CA GLN A 74 6.41 -11.04 5.72
C GLN A 74 7.34 -11.96 6.51
N ALA A 75 8.61 -11.56 6.60
CA ALA A 75 9.57 -12.18 7.49
C ALA A 75 10.50 -11.12 8.09
N PRO A 76 10.89 -11.24 9.36
CA PRO A 76 11.96 -10.42 9.91
C PRO A 76 13.28 -10.77 9.23
N ILE A 77 14.10 -9.76 9.00
CA ILE A 77 15.39 -9.90 8.33
C ILE A 77 16.49 -9.15 9.06
N GLU A 78 17.72 -9.52 8.77
CA GLU A 78 18.94 -8.81 9.10
C GLU A 78 19.72 -8.53 7.81
N VAL A 79 20.22 -7.32 7.67
CA VAL A 79 21.12 -6.94 6.56
C VAL A 79 22.48 -7.52 6.84
N LEU A 80 22.98 -8.38 5.95
CA LEU A 80 24.31 -8.96 6.07
C LEU A 80 25.38 -8.10 5.40
N GLU A 81 25.07 -7.62 4.20
CA GLU A 81 26.00 -6.87 3.37
C GLU A 81 25.25 -5.94 2.43
N THR A 82 25.88 -4.80 2.12
CA THR A 82 25.40 -3.85 1.10
C THR A 82 26.48 -3.52 0.12
N THR A 83 26.14 -3.52 -1.17
CA THR A 83 27.05 -3.05 -2.22
C THR A 83 26.62 -1.68 -2.73
N GLY A 84 27.53 -1.00 -3.43
CA GLY A 84 27.27 0.29 -4.05
C GLY A 84 27.17 0.23 -5.56
N ALA A 85 27.29 1.42 -6.18
CA ALA A 85 27.35 1.53 -7.63
C ALA A 85 28.45 0.62 -8.22
N PRO A 86 28.27 0.08 -9.46
CA PRO A 86 27.18 0.43 -10.38
C PRO A 86 25.86 -0.28 -10.09
N GLU A 87 25.87 -1.38 -9.36
CA GLU A 87 24.68 -2.19 -9.06
C GLU A 87 24.47 -2.30 -7.54
N PRO A 88 23.73 -1.37 -6.93
CA PRO A 88 23.48 -1.40 -5.49
C PRO A 88 22.62 -2.62 -5.12
N THR A 89 23.13 -3.44 -4.20
CA THR A 89 22.41 -4.62 -3.69
C THR A 89 22.49 -4.72 -2.17
N TRP A 90 21.52 -5.40 -1.58
CA TRP A 90 21.55 -5.82 -0.19
C TRP A 90 21.45 -7.33 -0.12
N LEU A 91 22.36 -7.95 0.60
CA LEU A 91 22.23 -9.34 1.02
C LEU A 91 21.55 -9.33 2.39
N VAL A 92 20.35 -9.92 2.46
CA VAL A 92 19.58 -10.00 3.71
C VAL A 92 19.35 -11.46 4.10
N ARG A 93 19.31 -11.71 5.41
CA ARG A 93 19.02 -13.03 5.98
C ARG A 93 17.70 -12.98 6.72
N PRO A 94 16.74 -13.88 6.45
CA PRO A 94 15.58 -14.07 7.30
C PRO A 94 16.00 -14.51 8.69
N THR A 95 15.50 -13.83 9.72
CA THR A 95 15.78 -14.13 11.13
C THR A 95 14.63 -14.83 11.84
N GLY A 96 13.52 -15.07 11.12
CA GLY A 96 12.35 -15.78 11.58
C GLY A 96 11.56 -16.40 10.44
N ALA A 97 10.54 -17.19 10.79
CA ALA A 97 9.66 -17.82 9.81
C ALA A 97 8.85 -16.77 9.03
N ALA A 98 8.54 -17.09 7.78
CA ALA A 98 7.62 -16.28 7.00
C ALA A 98 6.19 -16.45 7.50
N GLU A 99 5.51 -15.36 7.73
CA GLU A 99 4.13 -15.33 8.18
C GLU A 99 3.24 -14.51 7.25
N ARG A 100 1.93 -14.62 7.43
CA ARG A 100 0.99 -13.81 6.65
C ARG A 100 1.09 -12.35 7.06
N ALA A 101 1.38 -11.48 6.09
CA ALA A 101 1.42 -10.05 6.33
C ALA A 101 0.01 -9.42 6.28
N GLN A 102 -0.25 -8.49 7.17
CA GLN A 102 -1.46 -7.69 7.19
C GLN A 102 -1.08 -6.20 7.19
N ARG A 103 -0.99 -5.60 5.99
CA ARG A 103 -0.65 -4.18 5.85
C ARG A 103 -1.85 -3.24 6.06
N ARG A 104 -3.05 -3.78 6.00
CA ARG A 104 -4.26 -2.96 6.02
C ARG A 104 -4.92 -3.05 7.38
N SER A 105 -5.03 -1.92 8.06
CA SER A 105 -5.80 -1.80 9.30
C SER A 105 -7.30 -1.91 9.07
N PHE A 106 -7.76 -1.59 7.85
CA PHE A 106 -9.17 -1.55 7.50
C PHE A 106 -9.50 -2.48 6.33
N VAL A 107 -10.65 -3.11 6.41
CA VAL A 107 -11.23 -3.91 5.33
C VAL A 107 -11.62 -2.98 4.18
N ARG A 108 -11.41 -3.40 2.95
CA ARG A 108 -11.75 -2.65 1.72
C ARG A 108 -12.72 -3.44 0.87
N ALA A 109 -13.60 -2.72 0.20
CA ALA A 109 -14.46 -3.25 -0.86
C ALA A 109 -14.21 -2.49 -2.16
N ASN A 110 -14.25 -3.20 -3.28
CA ASN A 110 -14.36 -2.55 -4.58
C ASN A 110 -15.73 -1.91 -4.67
N VAL A 111 -15.79 -0.69 -5.15
CA VAL A 111 -17.03 0.08 -5.27
C VAL A 111 -17.06 0.79 -6.63
N SER A 112 -18.22 1.29 -7.00
CA SER A 112 -18.35 2.29 -8.06
C SER A 112 -19.29 3.35 -7.51
N LEU A 113 -18.72 4.32 -6.81
CA LEU A 113 -19.48 5.30 -6.02
C LEU A 113 -19.09 6.70 -6.47
N PRO A 114 -20.04 7.53 -6.97
CA PRO A 114 -19.76 8.92 -7.24
C PRO A 114 -19.52 9.67 -5.93
N VAL A 115 -18.52 10.52 -5.91
CA VAL A 115 -18.10 11.34 -4.78
C VAL A 115 -17.84 12.74 -5.28
N LEU A 116 -18.38 13.73 -4.60
CA LEU A 116 -18.02 15.12 -4.78
C LEU A 116 -16.88 15.45 -3.82
N VAL A 117 -15.71 15.78 -4.36
CA VAL A 117 -14.59 16.26 -3.58
C VAL A 117 -14.59 17.77 -3.60
N ARG A 118 -14.73 18.38 -2.43
CA ARG A 118 -14.67 19.84 -2.25
C ARG A 118 -13.28 20.24 -1.78
N HIS A 119 -12.73 21.21 -2.45
CA HIS A 119 -11.48 21.89 -2.09
C HIS A 119 -11.70 23.39 -2.15
N GLU A 120 -10.85 24.19 -1.48
CA GLU A 120 -10.96 25.64 -1.46
C GLU A 120 -10.98 26.29 -2.86
N THR A 121 -10.28 25.67 -3.82
CA THR A 121 -10.12 26.20 -5.18
C THR A 121 -11.14 25.66 -6.18
N ALA A 122 -11.68 24.45 -5.98
CA ALA A 122 -12.60 23.81 -6.92
C ALA A 122 -13.31 22.60 -6.31
N ASP A 123 -14.58 22.43 -6.69
CA ASP A 123 -15.33 21.20 -6.46
C ASP A 123 -15.14 20.25 -7.64
N MET A 124 -15.01 18.95 -7.37
CA MET A 124 -14.78 17.95 -8.41
C MET A 124 -15.58 16.67 -8.17
N GLU A 125 -16.28 16.21 -9.20
CA GLU A 125 -16.91 14.89 -9.20
C GLU A 125 -15.88 13.82 -9.62
N ILE A 126 -15.74 12.79 -8.79
CA ILE A 126 -14.85 11.66 -9.01
C ILE A 126 -15.58 10.34 -8.74
N THR A 127 -15.00 9.24 -9.17
CA THR A 127 -15.55 7.91 -8.89
C THR A 127 -14.63 7.15 -7.94
N ALA A 128 -15.13 6.82 -6.75
CA ALA A 128 -14.44 5.92 -5.85
C ALA A 128 -14.53 4.49 -6.40
N VAL A 129 -13.38 3.81 -6.47
CA VAL A 129 -13.25 2.42 -6.97
C VAL A 129 -12.88 1.43 -5.89
N ASP A 130 -12.33 1.88 -4.78
CA ASP A 130 -12.26 1.12 -3.54
C ASP A 130 -12.52 2.05 -2.34
N LEU A 131 -13.13 1.49 -1.30
CA LEU A 131 -13.49 2.21 -0.08
C LEU A 131 -13.18 1.36 1.15
N SER A 132 -12.67 2.02 2.18
CA SER A 132 -12.45 1.47 3.52
C SER A 132 -12.74 2.55 4.56
N GLU A 133 -12.80 2.16 5.83
CA GLU A 133 -12.90 3.10 6.95
C GLU A 133 -11.75 4.11 7.01
N GLY A 134 -10.55 3.77 6.53
CA GLY A 134 -9.40 4.66 6.54
C GLY A 134 -9.25 5.54 5.30
N GLY A 135 -10.10 5.40 4.28
CA GLY A 135 -9.98 6.18 3.06
C GLY A 135 -10.46 5.47 1.81
N MET A 136 -10.24 6.09 0.67
CA MET A 136 -10.69 5.59 -0.64
C MET A 136 -9.65 5.83 -1.74
N ARG A 137 -9.79 5.05 -2.81
CA ARG A 137 -9.10 5.26 -4.07
C ARG A 137 -10.13 5.63 -5.14
N CYS A 138 -9.80 6.63 -5.93
CA CYS A 138 -10.70 7.22 -6.90
C CYS A 138 -10.05 7.40 -8.25
N TYR A 139 -10.87 7.48 -9.29
CA TYR A 139 -10.46 7.90 -10.62
C TYR A 139 -11.29 9.10 -11.11
N THR A 140 -10.65 9.94 -11.92
CA THR A 140 -11.30 11.01 -12.65
C THR A 140 -10.66 11.18 -14.03
N GLY A 141 -11.46 11.57 -15.02
CA GLY A 141 -10.97 11.95 -16.34
C GLY A 141 -10.69 13.46 -16.45
N ALA A 142 -10.96 14.24 -15.41
CA ALA A 142 -10.73 15.68 -15.40
C ALA A 142 -9.33 16.03 -14.84
N ASP A 143 -8.85 17.21 -15.22
CA ASP A 143 -7.69 17.79 -14.56
C ASP A 143 -7.99 18.09 -13.10
N VAL A 144 -7.05 17.71 -12.23
CA VAL A 144 -7.18 17.86 -10.78
C VAL A 144 -6.49 19.16 -10.35
N ALA A 145 -7.25 20.03 -9.69
CA ALA A 145 -6.79 21.33 -9.25
C ALA A 145 -6.05 21.31 -7.90
N PHE A 146 -6.02 20.17 -7.21
CA PHE A 146 -5.36 19.99 -5.91
C PHE A 146 -4.13 19.09 -6.01
N GLU A 147 -3.27 19.14 -5.00
CA GLU A 147 -1.99 18.45 -4.93
C GLU A 147 -1.97 17.43 -3.77
N ARG A 148 -0.91 16.62 -3.73
CA ARG A 148 -0.69 15.71 -2.60
C ARG A 148 -0.41 16.54 -1.33
N GLY A 149 -1.14 16.24 -0.26
CA GLY A 149 -1.09 16.92 1.03
C GLY A 149 -2.26 17.86 1.26
N ASP A 150 -3.03 18.19 0.21
CA ASP A 150 -4.18 19.07 0.35
C ASP A 150 -5.29 18.44 1.20
N GLU A 151 -5.96 19.26 1.97
CA GLU A 151 -7.14 18.91 2.74
C GLU A 151 -8.38 19.12 1.87
N VAL A 152 -9.26 18.14 1.86
CA VAL A 152 -10.49 18.13 1.06
C VAL A 152 -11.64 17.58 1.89
N VAL A 153 -12.87 17.80 1.44
CA VAL A 153 -14.06 17.14 1.99
C VAL A 153 -14.63 16.21 0.92
N ALA A 154 -14.75 14.93 1.24
CA ALA A 154 -15.37 13.94 0.37
C ALA A 154 -16.86 13.80 0.72
N GLU A 155 -17.73 14.20 -0.18
CA GLU A 155 -19.18 14.06 -0.06
C GLU A 155 -19.68 12.86 -0.88
N PHE A 156 -20.29 11.91 -0.20
CA PHE A 156 -20.83 10.71 -0.82
C PHE A 156 -22.34 10.88 -1.12
N VAL A 157 -22.71 11.02 -2.38
CA VAL A 157 -24.12 11.15 -2.81
C VAL A 157 -24.29 10.49 -4.19
N PRO A 158 -25.18 9.53 -4.40
CA PRO A 158 -26.07 8.82 -3.45
C PRO A 158 -25.42 7.56 -2.88
N GLY A 159 -25.96 7.03 -1.81
CA GLY A 159 -25.60 5.71 -1.26
C GLY A 159 -25.01 5.73 0.15
N LEU A 160 -24.19 6.70 0.44
CA LEU A 160 -23.73 7.10 1.76
C LEU A 160 -23.97 8.60 1.88
N THR A 161 -24.99 9.05 2.58
CA THR A 161 -25.21 10.49 2.80
C THR A 161 -24.25 10.95 3.90
N LEU A 162 -23.03 11.32 3.51
CA LEU A 162 -21.91 11.53 4.39
C LEU A 162 -20.92 12.53 3.78
N ALA A 163 -20.39 13.43 4.56
CA ALA A 163 -19.30 14.33 4.20
C ALA A 163 -18.12 14.12 5.17
N VAL A 164 -16.97 13.73 4.65
CA VAL A 164 -15.80 13.31 5.45
C VAL A 164 -14.59 14.15 5.11
N PRO A 165 -13.94 14.76 6.11
CA PRO A 165 -12.64 15.37 5.91
C PRO A 165 -11.61 14.33 5.47
N ALA A 166 -10.77 14.69 4.50
CA ALA A 166 -9.75 13.81 3.97
C ALA A 166 -8.50 14.57 3.53
N THR A 167 -7.38 13.88 3.49
CA THR A 167 -6.13 14.38 2.92
C THR A 167 -5.79 13.62 1.65
N VAL A 168 -5.34 14.32 0.62
CA VAL A 168 -4.83 13.73 -0.62
C VAL A 168 -3.47 13.10 -0.34
N ILE A 169 -3.41 11.77 -0.18
CA ILE A 169 -2.15 11.05 0.11
C ILE A 169 -1.45 10.52 -1.15
N ARG A 170 -2.20 10.43 -2.25
CA ARG A 170 -1.69 9.98 -3.55
C ARG A 170 -2.38 10.77 -4.65
N LEU A 171 -1.58 11.17 -5.63
CA LEU A 171 -2.05 11.76 -6.88
C LEU A 171 -1.14 11.28 -8.00
N HIS A 172 -1.71 10.51 -8.93
CA HIS A 172 -1.06 10.14 -10.18
C HIS A 172 -1.88 10.73 -11.32
N ARG A 173 -1.36 11.79 -11.90
CA ARG A 173 -2.01 12.44 -13.04
C ARG A 173 -2.04 11.48 -14.22
N GLY A 174 -3.21 11.34 -14.80
CA GLY A 174 -3.42 10.56 -16.01
C GLY A 174 -2.89 11.26 -17.24
N ASP A 175 -3.05 10.61 -18.38
CA ASP A 175 -2.81 11.12 -19.70
C ASP A 175 -4.04 10.85 -20.59
N ASP A 176 -3.94 11.08 -21.91
CA ASP A 176 -5.06 10.87 -22.83
C ASP A 176 -5.61 9.42 -22.81
N GLU A 177 -4.82 8.45 -22.35
CA GLU A 177 -5.20 7.03 -22.31
C GLU A 177 -5.56 6.54 -20.90
N ARG A 178 -5.17 7.26 -19.84
CA ARG A 178 -5.31 6.81 -18.46
C ARG A 178 -5.94 7.88 -17.59
N PRO A 179 -6.95 7.51 -16.78
CA PRO A 179 -7.54 8.44 -15.83
C PRO A 179 -6.54 8.84 -14.73
N THR A 180 -6.73 10.01 -14.18
CA THR A 180 -6.03 10.44 -12.95
C THR A 180 -6.49 9.59 -11.77
N GLU A 181 -5.53 9.00 -11.05
CA GLU A 181 -5.77 8.25 -9.81
C GLU A 181 -5.51 9.12 -8.59
N LEU A 182 -6.47 9.10 -7.66
CA LEU A 182 -6.37 9.75 -6.35
C LEU A 182 -6.47 8.72 -5.23
N GLY A 183 -5.68 8.93 -4.17
CA GLY A 183 -5.86 8.26 -2.88
C GLY A 183 -6.19 9.30 -1.82
N LEU A 184 -7.35 9.16 -1.20
CA LEU A 184 -7.79 10.02 -0.11
C LEU A 184 -7.74 9.24 1.20
N GLN A 185 -7.10 9.80 2.20
CA GLN A 185 -7.10 9.30 3.58
C GLN A 185 -8.08 10.11 4.40
N PHE A 186 -9.05 9.46 5.03
CA PHE A 186 -9.98 10.13 5.93
C PHE A 186 -9.26 10.58 7.20
N VAL A 187 -9.57 11.78 7.65
CA VAL A 187 -9.03 12.38 8.87
C VAL A 187 -10.17 12.72 9.81
N GLU A 188 -9.94 12.62 11.12
CA GLU A 188 -10.90 12.99 12.17
C GLU A 188 -12.31 12.38 11.97
N LEU A 189 -12.36 11.12 11.53
CA LEU A 189 -13.61 10.43 11.26
C LEU A 189 -14.39 10.18 12.55
N GLU A 190 -15.59 10.75 12.66
CA GLU A 190 -16.46 10.48 13.79
C GLU A 190 -16.87 8.99 13.84
N MET A 191 -17.10 8.46 15.05
CA MET A 191 -17.43 7.05 15.24
C MET A 191 -18.68 6.63 14.46
N ALA A 192 -19.69 7.50 14.39
CA ALA A 192 -20.93 7.24 13.63
C ALA A 192 -20.65 7.11 12.12
N ASP A 193 -19.77 7.94 11.59
CA ASP A 193 -19.40 7.95 10.19
C ASP A 193 -18.53 6.75 9.84
N ALA A 194 -17.56 6.41 10.72
CA ALA A 194 -16.78 5.18 10.62
C ALA A 194 -17.69 3.93 10.55
N ASP A 195 -18.70 3.86 11.41
CA ASP A 195 -19.68 2.77 11.42
C ASP A 195 -20.53 2.73 10.14
N ASN A 196 -20.91 3.88 9.60
CA ASN A 196 -21.67 3.97 8.36
C ASN A 196 -20.83 3.46 7.17
N ILE A 197 -19.58 3.89 7.07
CA ILE A 197 -18.64 3.42 6.04
C ILE A 197 -18.39 1.92 6.19
N ARG A 198 -18.14 1.45 7.41
CA ARG A 198 -17.90 0.01 7.69
C ARG A 198 -19.08 -0.84 7.26
N ARG A 199 -20.31 -0.46 7.62
CA ARG A 199 -21.54 -1.17 7.21
C ARG A 199 -21.70 -1.18 5.69
N TYR A 200 -21.39 -0.06 5.02
CA TYR A 200 -21.43 0.01 3.56
C TYR A 200 -20.43 -0.94 2.94
N VAL A 201 -19.16 -0.92 3.38
CA VAL A 201 -18.08 -1.80 2.90
C VAL A 201 -18.47 -3.28 3.06
N PHE A 202 -18.95 -3.68 4.23
CA PHE A 202 -19.39 -5.08 4.45
C PHE A 202 -20.56 -5.49 3.57
N ARG A 203 -21.51 -4.61 3.34
CA ARG A 203 -22.63 -4.86 2.42
C ARG A 203 -22.12 -5.08 1.00
N GLN A 204 -21.22 -4.24 0.50
CA GLN A 204 -20.61 -4.39 -0.82
C GLN A 204 -19.84 -5.72 -0.96
N LEU A 205 -19.04 -6.09 0.02
CA LEU A 205 -18.36 -7.38 0.04
C LEU A 205 -19.32 -8.57 0.01
N HIS A 206 -20.45 -8.49 0.73
CA HIS A 206 -21.48 -9.53 0.72
C HIS A 206 -22.13 -9.67 -0.65
N GLU A 207 -22.45 -8.54 -1.30
CA GLU A 207 -23.00 -8.52 -2.65
C GLU A 207 -22.03 -9.06 -3.69
N GLN A 208 -20.74 -8.70 -3.60
CA GLN A 208 -19.69 -9.21 -4.50
C GLN A 208 -19.54 -10.73 -4.39
N ARG A 209 -19.49 -11.27 -3.18
CA ARG A 209 -19.42 -12.73 -2.96
C ARG A 209 -20.65 -13.45 -3.55
N ARG A 210 -21.83 -12.88 -3.43
CA ARG A 210 -23.05 -13.47 -4.01
C ARG A 210 -23.05 -13.46 -5.54
N ARG A 211 -22.35 -12.51 -6.16
CA ARG A 211 -22.21 -12.40 -7.63
C ARG A 211 -21.05 -13.22 -8.19
N GLY A 212 -20.25 -13.89 -7.35
CA GLY A 212 -19.07 -14.66 -7.76
C GLY A 212 -17.93 -13.80 -8.27
N VAL A 213 -17.91 -12.52 -7.91
CA VAL A 213 -16.79 -11.61 -8.21
C VAL A 213 -15.85 -11.65 -7.02
N GLU A 214 -14.80 -12.46 -7.11
CA GLU A 214 -13.66 -12.43 -6.18
C GLU A 214 -12.59 -11.43 -6.64
#